data_6e8394db4f3463c5c2bd619187868d06
#
_entry.id   6e8394db4f3463c5c2bd619187868d06
#
_cell.length_a   1.000
_cell.length_b   1.000
_cell.length_c   1.000
_cell.angle_alpha   90.00
_cell.angle_beta   90.00
_cell.angle_gamma   90.00
#
_symmetry.space_group_name_H-M   'P 1'
#
loop_
_entity.id
_entity.type
_entity.pdbx_description
1 polymer ?
#
loop_
_entity_poly.entity_id
_entity_poly.type
_entity_poly.pdbx_seq_one_letter_code
_entity_poly.pdbx_strand_id
1 'polypeptide(L)'
;MANVTVVSKIRFLAGIAPVILLIVSPLLALALVEFGNIPSDIKDEQLAAIRYAQGVDAALYKMEWGRTQPDGVQIVVDQQRRFADLLDSAARHLYTAEQHAKVEALAQAAKPTLDAFRHADPHDEVMNARMRDLHTMVTELENADEAGFDQYSDAVKSRARQLLVVVIIAGVLVPMICFALVWRLTQSMRADLRAIRTELESVAENPVAKEPSMARAFAAIDQALTRQGFPKPNPMLADE
;
A
#
# COMPACT_ATOMS: atom_id res chain seq x y z
N MET A 1 28.26 -33.67 -9.06
CA MET A 1 27.46 -32.48 -9.35
C MET A 1 26.64 -32.78 -10.60
N ALA A 2 25.32 -32.73 -10.52
CA ALA A 2 24.44 -33.09 -11.63
C ALA A 2 24.66 -32.16 -12.83
N ASN A 3 25.00 -32.73 -13.98
CA ASN A 3 25.16 -32.00 -15.23
C ASN A 3 23.78 -31.52 -15.66
N VAL A 4 23.46 -30.26 -15.33
CA VAL A 4 22.25 -29.60 -15.80
C VAL A 4 22.43 -29.33 -17.28
N THR A 5 21.63 -30.00 -18.13
CA THR A 5 21.70 -29.86 -19.58
C THR A 5 21.32 -28.43 -20.03
N VAL A 6 21.83 -27.99 -21.19
CA VAL A 6 21.53 -26.65 -21.76
C VAL A 6 20.02 -26.42 -21.88
N VAL A 7 19.27 -27.46 -22.26
CA VAL A 7 17.81 -27.42 -22.36
C VAL A 7 17.14 -27.16 -21.00
N SER A 8 17.64 -27.78 -19.92
CA SER A 8 17.15 -27.54 -18.57
C SER A 8 17.42 -26.10 -18.10
N LYS A 9 18.59 -25.54 -18.45
CA LYS A 9 18.95 -24.15 -18.15
C LYS A 9 18.02 -23.15 -18.87
N ILE A 10 17.69 -23.41 -20.13
CA ILE A 10 16.75 -22.59 -20.92
C ILE A 10 15.34 -22.67 -20.35
N ARG A 11 14.85 -23.86 -20.00
CA ARG A 11 13.51 -24.04 -19.39
C ARG A 11 13.42 -23.37 -18.03
N PHE A 12 14.48 -23.42 -17.25
CA PHE A 12 14.56 -22.76 -15.95
C PHE A 12 14.49 -21.21 -16.10
N LEU A 13 15.20 -20.65 -17.07
CA LEU A 13 15.16 -19.22 -17.40
C LEU A 13 13.76 -18.78 -17.87
N ALA A 14 13.18 -19.54 -18.80
CA ALA A 14 11.85 -19.24 -19.34
C ALA A 14 10.74 -19.35 -18.29
N GLY A 15 10.94 -20.16 -17.24
CA GLY A 15 9.98 -20.33 -16.15
C GLY A 15 10.10 -19.32 -15.02
N ILE A 16 11.31 -18.94 -14.63
CA ILE A 16 11.53 -18.08 -13.46
C ILE A 16 11.13 -16.64 -13.70
N ALA A 17 11.44 -16.06 -14.85
CA ALA A 17 11.14 -14.66 -15.14
C ALA A 17 9.63 -14.35 -15.06
N PRO A 18 8.74 -15.13 -15.69
CA PRO A 18 7.29 -14.92 -15.56
C PRO A 18 6.77 -15.18 -14.13
N VAL A 19 7.34 -16.12 -13.37
CA VAL A 19 6.94 -16.38 -11.98
C VAL A 19 7.27 -15.18 -11.09
N ILE A 20 8.46 -14.62 -11.22
CA ILE A 20 8.86 -13.41 -10.47
C ILE A 20 7.94 -12.23 -10.83
N LEU A 21 7.67 -12.02 -12.13
CA LEU A 21 6.76 -10.97 -12.58
C LEU A 21 5.33 -11.17 -12.04
N LEU A 22 4.84 -12.41 -12.02
CA LEU A 22 3.51 -12.76 -11.53
C LEU A 22 3.35 -12.50 -10.02
N ILE A 23 4.42 -12.60 -9.24
CA ILE A 23 4.41 -12.32 -7.80
C ILE A 23 4.60 -10.82 -7.52
N VAL A 24 5.54 -10.17 -8.21
CA VAL A 24 5.91 -8.77 -7.95
C VAL A 24 4.88 -7.79 -8.48
N SER A 25 4.28 -8.08 -9.65
CA SER A 25 3.30 -7.18 -10.28
C SER A 25 2.05 -6.92 -9.43
N PRO A 26 1.36 -7.93 -8.85
CA PRO A 26 0.22 -7.67 -7.98
C PRO A 26 0.60 -6.97 -6.67
N LEU A 27 1.77 -7.24 -6.09
CA LEU A 27 2.25 -6.53 -4.91
C LEU A 27 2.50 -5.05 -5.19
N LEU A 28 3.09 -4.74 -6.34
CA LEU A 28 3.28 -3.36 -6.80
C LEU A 28 1.95 -2.66 -7.09
N ALA A 29 1.00 -3.37 -7.72
CA ALA A 29 -0.32 -2.83 -7.99
C ALA A 29 -1.09 -2.53 -6.71
N LEU A 30 -1.08 -3.43 -5.72
CA LEU A 30 -1.69 -3.21 -4.41
C LEU A 30 -1.06 -2.00 -3.69
N ALA A 31 0.27 -1.91 -3.67
CA ALA A 31 0.98 -0.79 -3.07
C ALA A 31 0.62 0.55 -3.75
N LEU A 32 0.48 0.58 -5.08
CA LEU A 32 0.08 1.77 -5.82
C LEU A 32 -1.37 2.19 -5.56
N VAL A 33 -2.30 1.23 -5.46
CA VAL A 33 -3.71 1.50 -5.14
C VAL A 33 -3.83 2.06 -3.72
N GLU A 34 -3.16 1.44 -2.75
CA GLU A 34 -3.15 1.91 -1.36
C GLU A 34 -2.53 3.31 -1.26
N PHE A 35 -1.47 3.59 -2.01
CA PHE A 35 -0.85 4.91 -2.09
C PHE A 35 -1.75 5.98 -2.72
N GLY A 36 -2.57 5.60 -3.71
CA GLY A 36 -3.50 6.50 -4.39
C GLY A 36 -4.70 6.92 -3.53
N ASN A 37 -5.15 6.06 -2.62
CA ASN A 37 -6.32 6.30 -1.77
C ASN A 37 -5.99 7.12 -0.51
N ILE A 38 -4.76 7.04 0.00
CA ILE A 38 -4.31 7.74 1.21
C ILE A 38 -4.66 9.25 1.23
N PRO A 39 -4.40 10.05 0.17
CA PRO A 39 -4.70 11.47 0.21
C PRO A 39 -6.18 11.83 0.22
N SER A 40 -7.04 11.02 -0.40
CA SER A 40 -8.50 11.27 -0.42
C SER A 40 -9.12 10.94 0.93
N ASP A 41 -8.79 9.80 1.51
CA ASP A 41 -9.33 9.36 2.79
C ASP A 41 -8.97 10.33 3.91
N ILE A 42 -7.71 10.78 3.96
CA ILE A 42 -7.24 11.79 4.93
C ILE A 42 -8.02 13.09 4.77
N LYS A 43 -8.20 13.57 3.54
CA LYS A 43 -8.86 14.84 3.27
C LYS A 43 -10.34 14.81 3.65
N ASP A 44 -11.02 13.72 3.35
CA ASP A 44 -12.46 13.59 3.61
C ASP A 44 -12.74 13.46 5.11
N GLU A 45 -11.94 12.69 5.83
CA GLU A 45 -12.04 12.57 7.29
C GLU A 45 -11.69 13.88 8.01
N GLN A 46 -10.64 14.57 7.58
CA GLN A 46 -10.27 15.88 8.12
C GLN A 46 -11.38 16.91 7.96
N LEU A 47 -11.94 17.00 6.75
CA LEU A 47 -13.05 17.92 6.48
C LEU A 47 -14.28 17.58 7.30
N ALA A 48 -14.53 16.31 7.59
CA ALA A 48 -15.63 15.88 8.45
C ALA A 48 -15.42 16.34 9.90
N ALA A 49 -14.26 16.06 10.51
CA ALA A 49 -13.95 16.45 11.89
C ALA A 49 -14.08 17.96 12.10
N ILE A 50 -13.44 18.77 11.25
CA ILE A 50 -13.51 20.24 11.31
C ILE A 50 -14.94 20.74 11.17
N ARG A 51 -15.73 20.17 10.24
CA ARG A 51 -17.13 20.56 10.05
C ARG A 51 -18.00 20.24 11.26
N TYR A 52 -17.76 19.13 11.93
CA TYR A 52 -18.50 18.76 13.14
C TYR A 52 -18.18 19.71 14.29
N ALA A 53 -16.89 20.00 14.54
CA ALA A 53 -16.47 20.95 15.58
C ALA A 53 -17.05 22.35 15.35
N GLN A 54 -16.92 22.88 14.13
CA GLN A 54 -17.55 24.16 13.74
C GLN A 54 -19.07 24.14 13.86
N GLY A 55 -19.69 23.01 13.56
CA GLY A 55 -21.14 22.80 13.72
C GLY A 55 -21.56 22.85 15.18
N VAL A 56 -20.78 22.28 16.08
CA VAL A 56 -21.00 22.31 17.53
C VAL A 56 -20.94 23.76 18.05
N ASP A 57 -19.89 24.52 17.67
CA ASP A 57 -19.77 25.93 18.02
C ASP A 57 -20.93 26.77 17.50
N ALA A 58 -21.27 26.59 16.21
CA ALA A 58 -22.42 27.27 15.60
C ALA A 58 -23.76 26.95 16.28
N ALA A 59 -23.93 25.74 16.83
CA ALA A 59 -25.12 25.37 17.58
C ALA A 59 -25.19 26.13 18.92
N LEU A 60 -24.05 26.28 19.63
CA LEU A 60 -23.96 27.08 20.86
C LEU A 60 -24.33 28.54 20.59
N TYR A 61 -23.72 29.17 19.59
CA TYR A 61 -24.08 30.57 19.21
C TYR A 61 -25.54 30.74 18.86
N LYS A 62 -26.15 29.78 18.15
CA LYS A 62 -27.57 29.82 17.82
C LYS A 62 -28.47 29.63 19.03
N MET A 63 -28.04 28.85 20.03
CA MET A 63 -28.75 28.76 21.30
C MET A 63 -28.75 30.10 22.05
N GLU A 64 -27.58 30.75 22.14
CA GLU A 64 -27.44 32.08 22.76
C GLU A 64 -28.29 33.11 22.04
N TRP A 65 -28.25 33.18 20.73
CA TRP A 65 -29.08 34.05 19.92
C TRP A 65 -30.57 33.72 20.11
N GLY A 66 -30.94 32.43 20.14
CA GLY A 66 -32.33 31.98 20.33
C GLY A 66 -32.94 32.53 21.61
N ARG A 67 -32.19 32.59 22.74
CA ARG A 67 -32.66 33.14 24.01
C ARG A 67 -33.16 34.60 23.90
N THR A 68 -32.66 35.36 22.95
CA THR A 68 -33.07 36.78 22.75
C THR A 68 -34.29 36.90 21.86
N GLN A 69 -34.83 35.81 21.31
CA GLN A 69 -35.97 35.82 20.40
C GLN A 69 -37.28 35.48 21.11
N PRO A 70 -38.42 35.97 20.61
CA PRO A 70 -39.75 35.66 21.17
C PRO A 70 -40.07 34.16 21.22
N ASP A 71 -39.66 33.40 20.18
CA ASP A 71 -39.86 31.95 20.07
C ASP A 71 -38.58 31.18 20.50
N GLY A 72 -37.77 31.78 21.35
CA GLY A 72 -36.41 31.33 21.67
C GLY A 72 -36.33 29.94 22.26
N VAL A 73 -37.33 29.52 23.03
CA VAL A 73 -37.32 28.17 23.65
C VAL A 73 -37.26 27.06 22.59
N GLN A 74 -38.04 27.19 21.50
CA GLN A 74 -38.03 26.19 20.45
C GLN A 74 -36.69 26.17 19.71
N ILE A 75 -36.12 27.33 19.43
CA ILE A 75 -34.81 27.47 18.80
C ILE A 75 -33.72 26.77 19.67
N VAL A 76 -33.74 27.03 20.98
CA VAL A 76 -32.78 26.41 21.92
C VAL A 76 -32.92 24.89 21.92
N VAL A 77 -34.16 24.36 21.98
CA VAL A 77 -34.41 22.90 21.96
C VAL A 77 -33.87 22.26 20.68
N ASP A 78 -34.15 22.86 19.53
CA ASP A 78 -33.72 22.34 18.24
C ASP A 78 -32.19 22.37 18.11
N GLN A 79 -31.56 23.44 18.60
CA GLN A 79 -30.10 23.54 18.59
C GLN A 79 -29.41 22.62 19.62
N GLN A 80 -30.05 22.34 20.77
CA GLN A 80 -29.56 21.33 21.72
C GLN A 80 -29.52 19.94 21.10
N ARG A 81 -30.59 19.56 20.37
CA ARG A 81 -30.60 18.28 19.65
C ARG A 81 -29.49 18.23 18.61
N ARG A 82 -29.37 19.29 17.81
CA ARG A 82 -28.32 19.40 16.78
C ARG A 82 -26.90 19.36 17.38
N PHE A 83 -26.69 20.01 18.51
CA PHE A 83 -25.41 19.96 19.24
C PHE A 83 -25.06 18.52 19.62
N ALA A 84 -26.02 17.78 20.21
CA ALA A 84 -25.81 16.38 20.58
C ALA A 84 -25.48 15.49 19.39
N ASP A 85 -26.23 15.64 18.28
CA ASP A 85 -26.01 14.87 17.05
C ASP A 85 -24.64 15.15 16.42
N LEU A 86 -24.20 16.44 16.44
CA LEU A 86 -22.91 16.85 15.93
C LEU A 86 -21.77 16.34 16.81
N LEU A 87 -21.95 16.37 18.14
CA LEU A 87 -20.95 15.88 19.07
C LEU A 87 -20.78 14.34 18.98
N ASP A 88 -21.88 13.59 18.83
CA ASP A 88 -21.86 12.15 18.58
C ASP A 88 -21.19 11.85 17.22
N SER A 89 -21.43 12.67 16.22
CA SER A 89 -20.76 12.54 14.92
C SER A 89 -19.28 12.86 14.99
N ALA A 90 -18.88 13.91 15.72
CA ALA A 90 -17.50 14.24 15.98
C ALA A 90 -16.77 13.08 16.67
N ALA A 91 -17.39 12.47 17.70
CA ALA A 91 -16.83 11.35 18.44
C ALA A 91 -16.45 10.14 17.57
N ARG A 92 -17.07 9.98 16.41
CA ARG A 92 -16.78 8.88 15.47
C ARG A 92 -15.58 9.13 14.56
N HIS A 93 -15.10 10.37 14.49
CA HIS A 93 -14.00 10.79 13.61
C HIS A 93 -12.74 11.23 14.38
N LEU A 94 -12.59 10.76 15.64
CA LEU A 94 -11.45 11.10 16.48
C LEU A 94 -10.27 10.15 16.27
N TYR A 95 -9.06 10.71 16.27
CA TYR A 95 -7.83 9.98 15.99
C TYR A 95 -6.97 9.71 17.24
N THR A 96 -7.17 10.51 18.30
CA THR A 96 -6.32 10.45 19.48
C THR A 96 -7.12 10.26 20.77
N ALA A 97 -6.46 9.68 21.80
CA ALA A 97 -7.06 9.55 23.12
C ALA A 97 -7.36 10.92 23.75
N GLU A 98 -6.59 11.94 23.42
CA GLU A 98 -6.81 13.31 23.91
C GLU A 98 -8.09 13.92 23.34
N GLN A 99 -8.34 13.76 22.03
CA GLN A 99 -9.59 14.19 21.40
C GLN A 99 -10.80 13.49 22.03
N HIS A 100 -10.74 12.16 22.24
CA HIS A 100 -11.79 11.41 22.94
C HIS A 100 -12.06 11.97 24.33
N ALA A 101 -11.03 12.24 25.12
CA ALA A 101 -11.18 12.81 26.45
C ALA A 101 -11.84 14.20 26.42
N LYS A 102 -11.48 15.05 25.46
CA LYS A 102 -12.07 16.40 25.30
C LYS A 102 -13.54 16.34 24.88
N VAL A 103 -13.90 15.46 23.93
CA VAL A 103 -15.32 15.27 23.54
C VAL A 103 -16.14 14.74 24.69
N GLU A 104 -15.62 13.79 25.47
CA GLU A 104 -16.31 13.26 26.63
C GLU A 104 -16.49 14.33 27.72
N ALA A 105 -15.44 15.12 28.01
CA ALA A 105 -15.51 16.24 28.97
C ALA A 105 -16.54 17.29 28.52
N LEU A 106 -16.54 17.64 27.23
CA LEU A 106 -17.51 18.57 26.67
C LEU A 106 -18.95 18.01 26.78
N ALA A 107 -19.16 16.74 26.47
CA ALA A 107 -20.49 16.10 26.59
C ALA A 107 -20.99 16.10 28.04
N GLN A 108 -20.11 15.81 29.01
CA GLN A 108 -20.44 15.80 30.42
C GLN A 108 -20.77 17.21 30.94
N ALA A 109 -20.03 18.23 30.53
CA ALA A 109 -20.25 19.62 30.92
C ALA A 109 -21.47 20.24 30.23
N ALA A 110 -21.71 19.89 28.95
CA ALA A 110 -22.76 20.47 28.16
C ALA A 110 -24.16 20.07 28.65
N LYS A 111 -24.38 18.79 28.98
CA LYS A 111 -25.71 18.28 29.33
C LYS A 111 -26.39 19.09 30.46
N PRO A 112 -25.79 19.24 31.68
CA PRO A 112 -26.45 20.00 32.76
C PRO A 112 -26.52 21.49 32.45
N THR A 113 -25.56 22.04 31.71
CA THR A 113 -25.53 23.45 31.33
C THR A 113 -26.67 23.77 30.35
N LEU A 114 -26.85 22.96 29.30
CA LEU A 114 -27.83 23.16 28.28
C LEU A 114 -29.28 22.91 28.81
N ASP A 115 -29.45 21.95 29.72
CA ASP A 115 -30.74 21.74 30.38
C ASP A 115 -31.14 22.93 31.24
N ALA A 116 -30.21 23.51 32.00
CA ALA A 116 -30.43 24.73 32.79
C ALA A 116 -30.61 25.97 31.89
N PHE A 117 -29.86 26.05 30.78
CA PHE A 117 -29.89 27.16 29.83
C PHE A 117 -31.28 27.42 29.23
N ARG A 118 -32.09 26.39 29.04
CA ARG A 118 -33.45 26.47 28.49
C ARG A 118 -34.38 27.38 29.32
N HIS A 119 -34.17 27.41 30.63
CA HIS A 119 -35.06 28.09 31.57
C HIS A 119 -34.38 29.29 32.25
N ALA A 120 -33.13 29.56 31.92
CA ALA A 120 -32.40 30.67 32.54
C ALA A 120 -32.79 32.03 31.94
N ASP A 121 -32.71 33.09 32.78
CA ASP A 121 -32.87 34.47 32.32
C ASP A 121 -31.74 34.82 31.30
N PRO A 122 -32.04 35.52 30.18
CA PRO A 122 -31.01 36.01 29.27
C PRO A 122 -29.89 36.81 29.90
N HIS A 123 -30.15 37.47 31.04
CA HIS A 123 -29.19 38.26 31.77
C HIS A 123 -28.52 37.52 32.95
N ASP A 124 -28.73 36.21 33.08
CA ASP A 124 -28.10 35.40 34.11
C ASP A 124 -26.59 35.26 33.80
N GLU A 125 -25.79 36.00 34.60
CA GLU A 125 -24.32 36.05 34.47
C GLU A 125 -23.68 34.68 34.69
N VAL A 126 -24.20 33.86 35.61
CA VAL A 126 -23.67 32.54 35.92
C VAL A 126 -23.88 31.63 34.71
N MET A 127 -25.04 31.70 34.10
CA MET A 127 -25.37 30.91 32.89
C MET A 127 -24.51 31.35 31.70
N ASN A 128 -24.34 32.67 31.53
CA ASN A 128 -23.50 33.22 30.48
C ASN A 128 -22.01 32.84 30.67
N ALA A 129 -21.56 32.75 31.92
CA ALA A 129 -20.20 32.23 32.22
C ALA A 129 -20.06 30.75 31.82
N ARG A 130 -21.03 29.89 32.17
CA ARG A 130 -21.05 28.46 31.77
C ARG A 130 -21.08 28.27 30.27
N MET A 131 -21.82 29.10 29.54
CA MET A 131 -21.81 29.04 28.08
C MET A 131 -20.46 29.43 27.49
N ARG A 132 -19.78 30.48 28.05
CA ARG A 132 -18.39 30.80 27.66
C ARG A 132 -17.42 29.65 27.93
N ASP A 133 -17.61 28.93 29.03
CA ASP A 133 -16.79 27.77 29.34
C ASP A 133 -17.00 26.65 28.29
N LEU A 134 -18.25 26.41 27.85
CA LEU A 134 -18.51 25.48 26.75
C LEU A 134 -17.86 25.92 25.45
N HIS A 135 -17.94 27.21 25.07
CA HIS A 135 -17.23 27.72 23.89
C HIS A 135 -15.71 27.52 23.99
N THR A 136 -15.14 27.74 25.18
CA THR A 136 -13.72 27.47 25.41
C THR A 136 -13.38 26.00 25.20
N MET A 137 -14.22 25.10 25.74
CA MET A 137 -14.01 23.65 25.55
C MET A 137 -14.15 23.24 24.09
N VAL A 138 -15.06 23.83 23.31
CA VAL A 138 -15.18 23.59 21.88
C VAL A 138 -13.94 24.07 21.14
N THR A 139 -13.44 25.27 21.47
CA THR A 139 -12.18 25.79 20.90
C THR A 139 -10.99 24.88 21.22
N GLU A 140 -10.94 24.36 22.44
CA GLU A 140 -9.91 23.39 22.82
C GLU A 140 -10.03 22.06 22.05
N LEU A 141 -11.26 21.62 21.73
CA LEU A 141 -11.51 20.46 20.89
C LEU A 141 -11.03 20.73 19.45
N GLU A 142 -11.39 21.89 18.87
CA GLU A 142 -10.90 22.29 17.54
C GLU A 142 -9.37 22.28 17.45
N ASN A 143 -8.69 22.85 18.44
CA ASN A 143 -7.23 22.84 18.51
C ASN A 143 -6.66 21.42 18.64
N ALA A 144 -7.32 20.55 19.42
CA ALA A 144 -6.92 19.15 19.54
C ALA A 144 -7.19 18.35 18.26
N ASP A 145 -8.25 18.69 17.51
CA ASP A 145 -8.54 18.08 16.22
C ASP A 145 -7.48 18.45 15.19
N GLU A 146 -7.06 19.72 15.14
CA GLU A 146 -5.98 20.18 14.27
C GLU A 146 -4.65 19.48 14.60
N ALA A 147 -4.27 19.44 15.89
CA ALA A 147 -3.05 18.77 16.34
C ALA A 147 -3.10 17.25 16.13
N GLY A 148 -4.24 16.61 16.38
CA GLY A 148 -4.45 15.19 16.16
C GLY A 148 -4.39 14.83 14.68
N PHE A 149 -4.92 15.69 13.81
CA PHE A 149 -4.82 15.53 12.38
C PHE A 149 -3.38 15.62 11.89
N ASP A 150 -2.61 16.60 12.35
CA ASP A 150 -1.21 16.74 11.97
C ASP A 150 -0.41 15.49 12.35
N GLN A 151 -0.63 14.96 13.55
CA GLN A 151 0.00 13.73 14.01
C GLN A 151 -0.39 12.52 13.14
N TYR A 152 -1.67 12.39 12.81
CA TYR A 152 -2.16 11.32 11.93
C TYR A 152 -1.60 11.47 10.51
N SER A 153 -1.62 12.68 9.94
CA SER A 153 -1.06 13.00 8.63
C SER A 153 0.43 12.65 8.54
N ASP A 154 1.20 12.95 9.57
CA ASP A 154 2.62 12.63 9.62
C ASP A 154 2.87 11.12 9.75
N ALA A 155 2.06 10.41 10.52
CA ALA A 155 2.11 8.94 10.60
C ALA A 155 1.81 8.30 9.23
N VAL A 156 0.79 8.79 8.52
CA VAL A 156 0.43 8.32 7.19
C VAL A 156 1.51 8.66 6.16
N LYS A 157 2.05 9.89 6.16
CA LYS A 157 3.18 10.27 5.29
C LYS A 157 4.41 9.40 5.55
N SER A 158 4.67 9.06 6.80
CA SER A 158 5.78 8.16 7.19
C SER A 158 5.58 6.76 6.61
N ARG A 159 4.37 6.18 6.75
CA ARG A 159 4.02 4.87 6.16
C ARG A 159 4.10 4.89 4.64
N ALA A 160 3.57 5.95 4.02
CA ALA A 160 3.64 6.14 2.57
C ALA A 160 5.11 6.19 2.09
N ARG A 161 5.99 6.90 2.81
CA ARG A 161 7.42 6.95 2.50
C ARG A 161 8.09 5.59 2.67
N GLN A 162 7.75 4.82 3.70
CA GLN A 162 8.27 3.46 3.88
C GLN A 162 7.83 2.53 2.75
N LEU A 163 6.56 2.56 2.35
CA LEU A 163 6.05 1.79 1.21
C LEU A 163 6.75 2.18 -0.09
N LEU A 164 6.96 3.47 -0.33
CA LEU A 164 7.68 3.97 -1.51
C LEU A 164 9.12 3.44 -1.56
N VAL A 165 9.81 3.43 -0.44
CA VAL A 165 11.17 2.86 -0.34
C VAL A 165 11.15 1.37 -0.66
N VAL A 166 10.20 0.61 -0.13
CA VAL A 166 10.05 -0.83 -0.43
C VAL A 166 9.80 -1.06 -1.92
N VAL A 167 8.92 -0.27 -2.53
CA VAL A 167 8.60 -0.34 -3.97
C VAL A 167 9.84 -0.03 -4.82
N ILE A 168 10.60 1.02 -4.49
CA ILE A 168 11.84 1.37 -5.20
C ILE A 168 12.88 0.26 -5.05
N ILE A 169 13.10 -0.25 -3.84
CA ILE A 169 14.04 -1.34 -3.59
C ILE A 169 13.63 -2.58 -4.38
N ALA A 170 12.38 -2.99 -4.34
CA ALA A 170 11.87 -4.12 -5.10
C ALA A 170 12.00 -3.89 -6.61
N GLY A 171 11.67 -2.69 -7.10
CA GLY A 171 11.76 -2.30 -8.50
C GLY A 171 13.19 -2.30 -9.05
N VAL A 172 14.19 -2.10 -8.21
CA VAL A 172 15.61 -2.14 -8.59
C VAL A 172 16.22 -3.53 -8.38
N LEU A 173 15.99 -4.13 -7.22
CA LEU A 173 16.62 -5.42 -6.86
C LEU A 173 16.10 -6.57 -7.75
N VAL A 174 14.81 -6.62 -8.05
CA VAL A 174 14.25 -7.72 -8.84
C VAL A 174 14.83 -7.75 -10.26
N PRO A 175 14.88 -6.65 -11.04
CA PRO A 175 15.56 -6.63 -12.33
C PRO A 175 17.06 -6.94 -12.24
N MET A 176 17.76 -6.46 -11.22
CA MET A 176 19.18 -6.76 -11.02
C MET A 176 19.42 -8.25 -10.80
N ILE A 177 18.63 -8.90 -9.95
CA ILE A 177 18.72 -10.35 -9.71
C ILE A 177 18.41 -11.11 -11.00
N CYS A 178 17.34 -10.74 -11.72
CA CYS A 178 17.01 -11.33 -13.01
C CYS A 178 18.15 -11.18 -14.02
N PHE A 179 18.71 -9.99 -14.13
CA PHE A 179 19.85 -9.72 -15.02
C PHE A 179 21.07 -10.56 -14.65
N ALA A 180 21.42 -10.64 -13.36
CA ALA A 180 22.54 -11.44 -12.89
C ALA A 180 22.36 -12.94 -13.18
N LEU A 181 21.14 -13.47 -13.00
CA LEU A 181 20.78 -14.84 -13.33
C LEU A 181 20.88 -15.11 -14.83
N VAL A 182 20.33 -14.24 -15.67
CA VAL A 182 20.41 -14.34 -17.12
C VAL A 182 21.87 -14.28 -17.58
N TRP A 183 22.63 -13.35 -17.06
CA TRP A 183 24.07 -13.21 -17.36
C TRP A 183 24.85 -14.47 -17.02
N ARG A 184 24.68 -14.98 -15.79
CA ARG A 184 25.35 -16.19 -15.33
C ARG A 184 25.02 -17.42 -16.17
N LEU A 185 23.74 -17.59 -16.53
CA LEU A 185 23.29 -18.68 -17.38
C LEU A 185 23.81 -18.57 -18.82
N THR A 186 23.82 -17.35 -19.38
CA THR A 186 24.38 -17.08 -20.70
C THR A 186 25.88 -17.41 -20.75
N GLN A 187 26.62 -17.04 -19.71
CA GLN A 187 28.05 -17.40 -19.58
C GLN A 187 28.27 -18.91 -19.52
N SER A 188 27.44 -19.62 -18.73
CA SER A 188 27.49 -21.08 -18.64
C SER A 188 27.18 -21.75 -19.98
N MET A 189 26.18 -21.26 -20.72
CA MET A 189 25.85 -21.77 -22.07
C MET A 189 26.96 -21.53 -23.07
N ARG A 190 27.59 -20.34 -23.04
CA ARG A 190 28.76 -20.06 -23.91
C ARG A 190 29.96 -20.99 -23.63
N ALA A 191 30.18 -21.36 -22.37
CA ALA A 191 31.23 -22.31 -22.00
C ALA A 191 30.89 -23.71 -22.55
N ASP A 192 29.65 -24.17 -22.39
CA ASP A 192 29.18 -25.46 -22.91
C ASP A 192 29.29 -25.53 -24.46
N LEU A 193 28.90 -24.47 -25.16
CA LEU A 193 29.02 -24.37 -26.62
C LEU A 193 30.47 -24.36 -27.11
N ARG A 194 31.40 -23.71 -26.37
CA ARG A 194 32.81 -23.75 -26.71
C ARG A 194 33.37 -25.14 -26.54
N ALA A 195 33.01 -25.86 -25.48
CA ALA A 195 33.43 -27.25 -25.27
C ALA A 195 32.98 -28.16 -26.42
N ILE A 196 31.70 -28.04 -26.86
CA ILE A 196 31.20 -28.80 -28.02
C ILE A 196 31.94 -28.43 -29.31
N ARG A 197 32.23 -27.14 -29.52
CA ARG A 197 32.99 -26.68 -30.69
C ARG A 197 34.40 -27.27 -30.69
N THR A 198 35.12 -27.25 -29.55
CA THR A 198 36.49 -27.81 -29.42
C THR A 198 36.48 -29.33 -29.66
N GLU A 199 35.47 -30.06 -29.17
CA GLU A 199 35.30 -31.49 -29.47
C GLU A 199 35.05 -31.73 -30.96
N LEU A 200 34.23 -30.93 -31.62
CA LEU A 200 33.99 -31.02 -33.06
C LEU A 200 35.25 -30.71 -33.90
N GLU A 201 36.00 -29.66 -33.51
CA GLU A 201 37.25 -29.29 -34.18
C GLU A 201 38.32 -30.41 -34.00
N SER A 202 38.43 -31.03 -32.82
CA SER A 202 39.32 -32.15 -32.57
C SER A 202 38.98 -33.40 -33.38
N VAL A 203 37.72 -33.62 -33.70
CA VAL A 203 37.26 -34.71 -34.58
C VAL A 203 37.56 -34.39 -36.06
N ALA A 204 37.47 -33.09 -36.43
CA ALA A 204 37.76 -32.65 -37.80
C ALA A 204 39.25 -32.61 -38.14
N GLU A 205 40.12 -32.34 -37.17
CA GLU A 205 41.57 -32.25 -37.33
C GLU A 205 42.28 -33.60 -37.33
N ASN A 206 41.61 -34.73 -37.10
CA ASN A 206 42.24 -36.05 -37.05
C ASN A 206 42.06 -36.80 -38.39
N PRO A 207 42.91 -36.53 -39.40
CA PRO A 207 42.75 -37.05 -40.75
C PRO A 207 43.22 -38.53 -40.91
N VAL A 208 43.63 -39.22 -39.85
CA VAL A 208 44.20 -40.57 -39.92
C VAL A 208 43.15 -41.69 -39.92
N ALA A 209 41.89 -41.37 -39.73
CA ALA A 209 40.81 -42.34 -39.84
C ALA A 209 40.21 -42.31 -41.23
N LYS A 210 40.93 -42.75 -42.22
CA LYS A 210 40.34 -43.16 -43.51
C LYS A 210 39.38 -44.31 -43.25
N GLU A 211 38.10 -44.02 -43.37
CA GLU A 211 36.98 -44.95 -43.16
C GLU A 211 36.89 -45.49 -41.71
N PRO A 212 36.05 -45.05 -40.96
CA PRO A 212 34.66 -44.72 -40.90
C PRO A 212 34.40 -43.34 -40.20
N SER A 213 35.01 -42.31 -40.74
CA SER A 213 35.03 -40.99 -40.07
C SER A 213 33.64 -40.37 -39.89
N MET A 214 32.74 -40.58 -40.87
CA MET A 214 31.35 -40.09 -40.76
C MET A 214 30.57 -40.81 -39.64
N ALA A 215 30.71 -42.14 -39.55
CA ALA A 215 30.01 -42.90 -38.51
C ALA A 215 30.48 -42.53 -37.09
N ARG A 216 31.79 -42.25 -36.93
CA ARG A 216 32.33 -41.74 -35.62
C ARG A 216 31.91 -40.32 -35.36
N ALA A 217 31.89 -39.47 -36.37
CA ALA A 217 31.41 -38.09 -36.20
C ALA A 217 29.91 -38.07 -35.84
N PHE A 218 29.09 -38.87 -36.52
CA PHE A 218 27.71 -39.04 -36.16
C PHE A 218 27.50 -39.68 -34.80
N ALA A 219 28.32 -40.68 -34.41
CA ALA A 219 28.28 -41.26 -33.07
C ALA A 219 28.72 -40.27 -31.99
N ALA A 220 29.69 -39.42 -32.25
CA ALA A 220 30.13 -38.37 -31.33
C ALA A 220 29.09 -37.28 -31.20
N ILE A 221 28.44 -36.87 -32.29
CA ILE A 221 27.30 -35.94 -32.30
C ILE A 221 26.10 -36.54 -31.55
N ASP A 222 25.77 -37.80 -31.82
CA ASP A 222 24.67 -38.52 -31.16
C ASP A 222 24.93 -38.67 -29.66
N GLN A 223 26.17 -38.94 -29.29
CA GLN A 223 26.61 -39.01 -27.88
C GLN A 223 26.60 -37.62 -27.21
N ALA A 224 27.03 -36.59 -27.92
CA ALA A 224 26.95 -35.20 -27.43
C ALA A 224 25.52 -34.73 -27.29
N LEU A 225 24.65 -35.02 -28.25
CA LEU A 225 23.20 -34.70 -28.20
C LEU A 225 22.50 -35.50 -27.10
N THR A 226 22.83 -36.76 -26.92
CA THR A 226 22.27 -37.60 -25.85
C THR A 226 22.71 -37.09 -24.47
N ARG A 227 23.99 -36.67 -24.31
CA ARG A 227 24.49 -36.01 -23.10
C ARG A 227 23.78 -34.67 -22.81
N GLN A 228 23.38 -33.98 -23.85
CA GLN A 228 22.66 -32.74 -23.77
C GLN A 228 21.12 -32.93 -23.59
N GLY A 229 20.63 -34.17 -23.55
CA GLY A 229 19.22 -34.49 -23.32
C GLY A 229 18.32 -34.37 -24.54
N PHE A 230 18.89 -34.33 -25.74
CA PHE A 230 18.06 -34.42 -26.95
C PHE A 230 17.63 -35.89 -27.18
N PRO A 231 16.36 -36.14 -27.47
CA PRO A 231 15.89 -37.48 -27.79
C PRO A 231 16.60 -37.98 -29.06
N LYS A 232 16.96 -39.29 -29.10
CA LYS A 232 17.48 -39.89 -30.30
C LYS A 232 16.52 -39.69 -31.47
N PRO A 233 17.05 -39.30 -32.65
CA PRO A 233 16.21 -39.28 -33.86
C PRO A 233 15.59 -40.63 -34.09
N ASN A 234 14.32 -40.67 -34.34
CA ASN A 234 13.59 -41.89 -34.59
C ASN A 234 14.05 -42.49 -35.94
N PRO A 235 14.65 -43.71 -35.98
CA PRO A 235 15.20 -44.26 -37.20
C PRO A 235 14.11 -44.57 -38.29
N MET A 236 12.84 -44.43 -37.97
CA MET A 236 11.73 -44.70 -38.93
C MET A 236 11.45 -43.57 -39.94
N LEU A 237 12.17 -42.42 -39.86
CA LEU A 237 11.96 -41.32 -40.83
C LEU A 237 13.06 -41.18 -41.87
N ALA A 238 13.95 -42.17 -42.01
CA ALA A 238 15.08 -42.12 -42.96
C ALA A 238 14.78 -42.85 -44.31
N ASP A 239 13.58 -43.41 -44.48
CA ASP A 239 13.22 -44.20 -45.66
C ASP A 239 12.07 -43.56 -46.51
N GLU A 240 11.90 -42.24 -46.47
CA GLU A 240 11.04 -41.51 -47.42
C GLU A 240 11.86 -40.54 -48.30
#